data_8fb7afc8ec9db1d8dfd20188cf54311d
#
_entry.id   8fb7afc8ec9db1d8dfd20188cf54311d
#
_cell.length_a   1.000
_cell.length_b   1.000
_cell.length_c   1.000
_cell.angle_alpha   90.00
_cell.angle_beta   90.00
_cell.angle_gamma   90.00
#
_symmetry.space_group_name_H-M   'P 1'
#
loop_
_entity.id
_entity.type
_entity.pdbx_description
1 polymer ?
#
loop_
_entity_poly.entity_id
_entity_poly.type
_entity_poly.pdbx_seq_one_letter_code
_entity_poly.pdbx_strand_id
1 'polypeptide(L)'
;MVGRLHFYEGYSQQEITFPIRLAKGLGISTMVVTNSAGGINSEFEAGELMLIDDHVNLPGLAGNHPLRGPNLDSEGPRFQPLSDAYDFSLRQLFLNKAKELGVTRRIHEGTYFFVAGPTYETRAEVRMIRTMGGDAVGMSTVPEVIVARHSGLRVLALSLITNKGLGDRPPSAYFPSSKSLEEGMANHEEVLQSAKEASRDVQSIIAATINEL
;
A
#
# COMPACT_ATOMS: atom_id res chain seq x y z
N MET A 1 -1.92 4.05 -16.11
CA MET A 1 -1.07 2.85 -16.24
C MET A 1 -1.83 1.68 -15.62
N VAL A 2 -1.91 0.56 -16.29
CA VAL A 2 -2.55 -0.66 -15.78
C VAL A 2 -1.44 -1.65 -15.42
N GLY A 3 -1.44 -2.14 -14.17
CA GLY A 3 -0.38 -3.01 -13.66
C GLY A 3 0.81 -2.23 -13.08
N ARG A 4 1.78 -2.98 -12.59
CA ARG A 4 2.95 -2.50 -11.86
C ARG A 4 4.09 -3.50 -12.02
N LEU A 5 5.33 -3.02 -11.97
CA LEU A 5 6.52 -3.84 -11.77
C LEU A 5 6.76 -4.01 -10.26
N HIS A 6 7.04 -5.24 -9.81
CA HIS A 6 7.28 -5.50 -8.40
C HIS A 6 8.74 -5.91 -8.14
N PHE A 7 9.21 -5.57 -6.96
CA PHE A 7 10.56 -5.93 -6.53
C PHE A 7 10.77 -7.45 -6.48
N TYR A 8 9.76 -8.20 -6.03
CA TYR A 8 9.83 -9.66 -5.97
C TYR A 8 9.88 -10.36 -7.35
N GLU A 9 9.61 -9.65 -8.43
CA GLU A 9 9.77 -10.16 -9.80
C GLU A 9 11.22 -10.10 -10.28
N GLY A 10 12.13 -9.55 -9.46
CA GLY A 10 13.57 -9.44 -9.74
C GLY A 10 14.03 -8.08 -10.27
N TYR A 11 13.10 -7.11 -10.39
CA TYR A 11 13.44 -5.74 -10.80
C TYR A 11 14.10 -4.96 -9.66
N SER A 12 15.06 -4.09 -10.01
CA SER A 12 15.66 -3.16 -9.06
C SER A 12 14.68 -2.08 -8.61
N GLN A 13 14.96 -1.41 -7.49
CA GLN A 13 14.16 -0.28 -7.01
C GLN A 13 14.08 0.86 -8.05
N GLN A 14 15.13 1.05 -8.86
CA GLN A 14 15.16 2.04 -9.93
C GLN A 14 14.24 1.65 -11.08
N GLU A 15 14.21 0.38 -11.48
CA GLU A 15 13.33 -0.09 -12.55
C GLU A 15 11.86 -0.01 -12.17
N ILE A 16 11.48 -0.44 -10.97
CA ILE A 16 10.08 -0.37 -10.53
C ILE A 16 9.57 1.07 -10.38
N THR A 17 10.45 2.03 -10.12
CA THR A 17 10.10 3.45 -9.97
C THR A 17 10.31 4.30 -11.22
N PHE A 18 10.91 3.74 -12.28
CA PHE A 18 11.11 4.45 -13.54
C PHE A 18 9.80 5.05 -14.13
N PRO A 19 8.65 4.35 -14.10
CA PRO A 19 7.40 4.91 -14.60
C PRO A 19 6.99 6.23 -13.92
N ILE A 20 7.38 6.43 -12.66
CA ILE A 20 7.08 7.66 -11.92
C ILE A 20 7.94 8.83 -12.42
N ARG A 21 9.21 8.58 -12.70
CA ARG A 21 10.11 9.57 -13.33
C ARG A 21 9.60 9.96 -14.71
N LEU A 22 9.17 8.97 -15.50
CA LEU A 22 8.59 9.21 -16.83
C LEU A 22 7.31 10.06 -16.71
N ALA A 23 6.41 9.75 -15.78
CA ALA A 23 5.19 10.51 -15.54
C ALA A 23 5.51 11.99 -15.21
N LYS A 24 6.51 12.24 -14.36
CA LYS A 24 6.99 13.59 -14.07
C LYS A 24 7.52 14.29 -15.33
N GLY A 25 8.32 13.60 -16.15
CA GLY A 25 8.84 14.12 -17.43
C GLY A 25 7.73 14.49 -18.44
N LEU A 26 6.56 13.84 -18.34
CA LEU A 26 5.36 14.14 -19.13
C LEU A 26 4.50 15.27 -18.52
N GLY A 27 4.95 15.91 -17.43
CA GLY A 27 4.24 17.04 -16.82
C GLY A 27 3.16 16.66 -15.82
N ILE A 28 3.07 15.37 -15.41
CA ILE A 28 2.11 14.93 -14.40
C ILE A 28 2.53 15.50 -13.03
N SER A 29 1.56 16.06 -12.31
CA SER A 29 1.76 16.69 -10.99
C SER A 29 1.13 15.91 -9.85
N THR A 30 0.21 14.97 -10.14
CA THR A 30 -0.52 14.20 -9.13
C THR A 30 -0.51 12.72 -9.48
N MET A 31 -0.18 11.89 -8.50
CA MET A 31 -0.24 10.43 -8.59
C MET A 31 -1.36 9.89 -7.71
N VAL A 32 -2.27 9.11 -8.31
CA VAL A 32 -3.21 8.27 -7.59
C VAL A 32 -2.76 6.82 -7.74
N VAL A 33 -2.47 6.15 -6.64
CA VAL A 33 -1.95 4.78 -6.65
C VAL A 33 -2.80 3.87 -5.77
N THR A 34 -3.08 2.67 -6.28
CA THR A 34 -3.86 1.65 -5.56
C THR A 34 -3.07 0.36 -5.42
N ASN A 35 -3.35 -0.40 -4.40
CA ASN A 35 -2.78 -1.73 -4.19
C ASN A 35 -3.77 -2.66 -3.49
N SER A 36 -3.45 -3.95 -3.45
CA SER A 36 -4.03 -4.93 -2.55
C SER A 36 -3.12 -5.10 -1.34
N ALA A 37 -3.68 -5.21 -0.14
CA ALA A 37 -2.94 -5.32 1.10
C ALA A 37 -3.59 -6.29 2.09
N GLY A 38 -2.77 -6.98 2.89
CA GLY A 38 -3.25 -7.74 4.04
C GLY A 38 -3.56 -6.81 5.21
N GLY A 39 -4.73 -6.97 5.84
CA GLY A 39 -5.11 -6.21 7.03
C GLY A 39 -4.35 -6.68 8.26
N ILE A 40 -3.60 -5.80 8.89
CA ILE A 40 -2.86 -6.03 10.13
C ILE A 40 -3.65 -5.51 11.33
N ASN A 41 -4.34 -4.39 11.17
CA ASN A 41 -5.27 -3.87 12.16
C ASN A 41 -6.45 -4.84 12.32
N SER A 42 -6.76 -5.22 13.57
CA SER A 42 -7.81 -6.20 13.88
C SER A 42 -9.22 -5.72 13.54
N GLU A 43 -9.42 -4.40 13.40
CA GLU A 43 -10.70 -3.79 13.06
C GLU A 43 -10.99 -3.82 11.55
N PHE A 44 -9.99 -4.13 10.72
CA PHE A 44 -10.15 -4.19 9.27
C PHE A 44 -10.73 -5.53 8.82
N GLU A 45 -11.66 -5.46 7.89
CA GLU A 45 -12.25 -6.64 7.25
C GLU A 45 -11.86 -6.73 5.77
N ALA A 46 -11.83 -7.94 5.23
CA ALA A 46 -11.60 -8.14 3.81
C ALA A 46 -12.70 -7.44 2.98
N GLY A 47 -12.29 -6.76 1.93
CA GLY A 47 -13.16 -5.95 1.09
C GLY A 47 -13.26 -4.48 1.51
N GLU A 48 -12.77 -4.08 2.66
CA GLU A 48 -12.72 -2.67 3.08
C GLU A 48 -11.55 -1.92 2.43
N LEU A 49 -11.61 -0.60 2.46
CA LEU A 49 -10.57 0.27 1.89
C LEU A 49 -9.79 0.96 3.01
N MET A 50 -8.51 1.22 2.75
CA MET A 50 -7.68 2.06 3.61
C MET A 50 -7.03 3.16 2.76
N LEU A 51 -7.34 4.42 3.06
CA LEU A 51 -6.52 5.54 2.62
C LEU A 51 -5.19 5.50 3.37
N ILE A 52 -4.10 5.47 2.64
CA ILE A 52 -2.77 5.47 3.24
C ILE A 52 -2.46 6.90 3.67
N ASP A 53 -2.22 7.10 4.96
CA ASP A 53 -1.83 8.39 5.54
C ASP A 53 -0.35 8.45 5.90
N ASP A 54 0.29 7.29 6.13
CA ASP A 54 1.72 7.15 6.37
C ASP A 54 2.22 5.76 5.93
N HIS A 55 3.53 5.53 5.95
CA HIS A 55 4.10 4.23 5.66
C HIS A 55 5.36 3.90 6.47
N VAL A 56 5.61 2.60 6.61
CA VAL A 56 6.90 2.04 7.03
C VAL A 56 7.55 1.36 5.84
N ASN A 57 8.77 1.75 5.50
CA ASN A 57 9.57 1.18 4.41
C ASN A 57 10.63 0.22 4.99
N LEU A 58 10.25 -1.00 5.35
CA LEU A 58 11.17 -1.96 5.96
C LEU A 58 12.40 -2.27 5.08
N PRO A 59 12.25 -2.56 3.77
CA PRO A 59 13.41 -2.76 2.89
C PRO A 59 14.32 -1.53 2.80
N GLY A 60 13.74 -0.32 2.80
CA GLY A 60 14.50 0.93 2.78
C GLY A 60 15.30 1.16 4.05
N LEU A 61 14.70 0.88 5.22
CA LEU A 61 15.40 0.93 6.50
C LEU A 61 16.53 -0.09 6.57
N ALA A 62 16.41 -1.23 5.86
CA ALA A 62 17.45 -2.24 5.72
C ALA A 62 18.49 -1.94 4.60
N GLY A 63 18.41 -0.76 3.97
CA GLY A 63 19.38 -0.30 2.97
C GLY A 63 18.99 -0.51 1.51
N ASN A 64 17.82 -1.10 1.23
CA ASN A 64 17.29 -1.24 -0.14
C ASN A 64 16.27 -0.13 -0.43
N HIS A 65 16.76 1.03 -0.88
CA HIS A 65 15.99 2.26 -1.01
C HIS A 65 16.07 2.82 -2.44
N PRO A 66 14.96 3.28 -3.06
CA PRO A 66 14.94 3.74 -4.45
C PRO A 66 15.81 4.97 -4.72
N LEU A 67 16.08 5.79 -3.72
CA LEU A 67 16.95 6.97 -3.84
C LEU A 67 18.39 6.70 -3.38
N ARG A 68 18.78 5.44 -3.17
CA ARG A 68 20.17 5.09 -2.84
C ARG A 68 21.06 5.26 -4.07
N GLY A 69 22.18 5.94 -3.90
CA GLY A 69 23.16 6.20 -4.97
C GLY A 69 23.37 7.69 -5.20
N PRO A 70 23.97 8.11 -6.31
CA PRO A 70 24.12 9.51 -6.68
C PRO A 70 22.77 10.19 -6.83
N ASN A 71 22.64 11.41 -6.32
CA ASN A 71 21.43 12.21 -6.53
C ASN A 71 21.47 12.88 -7.91
N LEU A 72 20.31 13.01 -8.55
CA LEU A 72 20.07 13.84 -9.71
C LEU A 72 19.33 15.10 -9.22
N ASP A 73 20.08 16.20 -9.02
CA ASP A 73 19.52 17.43 -8.41
C ASP A 73 18.39 18.04 -9.24
N SER A 74 18.36 17.77 -10.56
CA SER A 74 17.25 18.14 -11.44
C SER A 74 15.94 17.39 -11.15
N GLU A 75 16.02 16.26 -10.47
CA GLU A 75 14.87 15.40 -10.15
C GLU A 75 14.29 15.66 -8.76
N GLY A 76 15.14 16.16 -7.84
CA GLY A 76 14.74 16.46 -6.48
C GLY A 76 15.90 16.56 -5.49
N PRO A 77 15.62 16.92 -4.22
CA PRO A 77 16.64 17.14 -3.22
C PRO A 77 17.32 15.82 -2.79
N ARG A 78 18.60 15.89 -2.38
CA ARG A 78 19.30 14.70 -1.88
C ARG A 78 18.58 14.01 -0.70
N PHE A 79 18.00 14.80 0.19
CA PHE A 79 17.27 14.34 1.37
C PHE A 79 15.82 14.80 1.29
N GLN A 80 14.94 13.92 0.82
CA GLN A 80 13.51 14.19 0.64
C GLN A 80 12.77 14.00 1.97
N PRO A 81 12.10 15.06 2.49
CA PRO A 81 11.16 14.89 3.60
C PRO A 81 9.95 14.06 3.17
N LEU A 82 9.46 13.18 4.04
CA LEU A 82 8.31 12.31 3.77
C LEU A 82 7.21 12.39 4.84
N SER A 83 7.31 13.30 5.81
CA SER A 83 6.28 13.52 6.83
C SER A 83 4.92 13.97 6.26
N ASP A 84 4.90 14.43 5.01
CA ASP A 84 3.72 14.83 4.23
C ASP A 84 3.57 14.00 2.94
N ALA A 85 4.04 12.75 2.96
CA ALA A 85 4.12 11.91 1.75
C ALA A 85 2.75 11.73 1.07
N TYR A 86 1.68 11.68 1.83
CA TYR A 86 0.31 11.49 1.37
C TYR A 86 -0.49 12.78 1.54
N ASP A 87 -0.89 13.37 0.42
CA ASP A 87 -1.51 14.69 0.39
C ASP A 87 -2.85 14.72 1.15
N PHE A 88 -2.93 15.53 2.18
CA PHE A 88 -4.10 15.64 3.04
C PHE A 88 -5.35 16.10 2.30
N SER A 89 -5.23 17.10 1.42
CA SER A 89 -6.37 17.62 0.67
C SER A 89 -6.91 16.63 -0.36
N LEU A 90 -6.05 15.80 -0.95
CA LEU A 90 -6.49 14.71 -1.83
C LEU A 90 -7.22 13.60 -1.05
N ARG A 91 -6.77 13.28 0.17
CA ARG A 91 -7.47 12.33 1.05
C ARG A 91 -8.86 12.86 1.44
N GLN A 92 -8.94 14.13 1.83
CA GLN A 92 -10.23 14.77 2.12
C GLN A 92 -11.17 14.78 0.92
N LEU A 93 -10.65 15.12 -0.26
CA LEU A 93 -11.43 15.11 -1.50
C LEU A 93 -11.97 13.71 -1.81
N PHE A 94 -11.13 12.67 -1.68
CA PHE A 94 -11.54 11.28 -1.89
C PHE A 94 -12.68 10.87 -0.94
N LEU A 95 -12.59 11.18 0.36
CA LEU A 95 -13.63 10.87 1.34
C LEU A 95 -14.93 11.63 1.06
N ASN A 96 -14.85 12.88 0.65
CA ASN A 96 -16.03 13.66 0.27
C ASN A 96 -16.72 13.04 -0.96
N LYS A 97 -15.93 12.63 -1.98
CA LYS A 97 -16.49 11.97 -3.17
C LYS A 97 -17.11 10.62 -2.85
N ALA A 98 -16.51 9.82 -1.98
CA ALA A 98 -17.11 8.57 -1.52
C ALA A 98 -18.47 8.81 -0.86
N LYS A 99 -18.58 9.85 -0.02
CA LYS A 99 -19.83 10.24 0.63
C LYS A 99 -20.88 10.75 -0.38
N GLU A 100 -20.48 11.61 -1.31
CA GLU A 100 -21.37 12.15 -2.36
C GLU A 100 -21.94 11.04 -3.26
N LEU A 101 -21.13 10.04 -3.58
CA LEU A 101 -21.53 8.87 -4.36
C LEU A 101 -22.35 7.85 -3.58
N GLY A 102 -22.55 8.05 -2.27
CA GLY A 102 -23.29 7.12 -1.42
C GLY A 102 -22.60 5.77 -1.24
N VAL A 103 -21.26 5.71 -1.35
CA VAL A 103 -20.50 4.47 -1.16
C VAL A 103 -20.62 4.05 0.30
N THR A 104 -21.12 2.83 0.52
CA THR A 104 -21.33 2.26 1.86
C THR A 104 -20.16 1.41 2.35
N ARG A 105 -19.20 1.12 1.47
CA ARG A 105 -17.96 0.42 1.82
C ARG A 105 -17.20 1.21 2.86
N ARG A 106 -16.76 0.53 3.92
CA ARG A 106 -15.98 1.17 4.98
C ARG A 106 -14.61 1.61 4.44
N ILE A 107 -14.25 2.84 4.74
CA ILE A 107 -12.96 3.43 4.37
C ILE A 107 -12.26 3.86 5.66
N HIS A 108 -11.09 3.31 5.89
CA HIS A 108 -10.20 3.63 7.01
C HIS A 108 -9.11 4.61 6.57
N GLU A 109 -8.43 5.21 7.50
CA GLU A 109 -7.09 5.81 7.30
C GLU A 109 -6.09 4.97 8.08
N GLY A 110 -4.86 4.87 7.60
CA GLY A 110 -3.86 4.08 8.31
C GLY A 110 -2.50 3.97 7.61
N THR A 111 -1.58 3.37 8.35
CA THR A 111 -0.17 3.19 7.96
C THR A 111 0.02 1.91 7.15
N TYR A 112 0.57 2.08 5.94
CA TYR A 112 0.95 0.96 5.08
C TYR A 112 2.36 0.47 5.38
N PHE A 113 2.51 -0.81 5.68
CA PHE A 113 3.80 -1.43 5.95
C PHE A 113 4.33 -2.13 4.69
N PHE A 114 5.42 -1.64 4.13
CA PHE A 114 6.03 -2.21 2.92
C PHE A 114 7.06 -3.26 3.27
N VAL A 115 6.89 -4.45 2.66
CA VAL A 115 7.80 -5.60 2.69
C VAL A 115 8.23 -6.02 1.29
N ALA A 116 9.34 -6.73 1.17
CA ALA A 116 9.87 -7.12 -0.14
C ALA A 116 9.10 -8.25 -0.84
N GLY A 117 8.49 -9.16 -0.08
CA GLY A 117 7.93 -10.40 -0.60
C GLY A 117 9.02 -11.38 -1.06
N PRO A 118 8.69 -12.44 -1.83
CA PRO A 118 7.37 -12.81 -2.38
C PRO A 118 6.47 -13.61 -1.41
N THR A 119 6.95 -13.99 -0.22
CA THR A 119 6.15 -14.73 0.74
C THR A 119 5.18 -13.83 1.48
N TYR A 120 3.99 -14.34 1.81
CA TYR A 120 3.13 -13.72 2.82
C TYR A 120 3.78 -13.84 4.20
N GLU A 121 3.31 -13.01 5.13
CA GLU A 121 3.87 -12.85 6.45
C GLU A 121 3.60 -14.08 7.33
N THR A 122 4.59 -14.48 8.10
CA THR A 122 4.41 -15.40 9.22
C THR A 122 3.58 -14.73 10.32
N ARG A 123 2.97 -15.54 11.20
CA ARG A 123 2.24 -15.03 12.38
C ARG A 123 3.11 -14.14 13.28
N ALA A 124 4.40 -14.37 13.33
CA ALA A 124 5.35 -13.55 14.09
C ALA A 124 5.59 -12.20 13.41
N GLU A 125 5.73 -12.17 12.10
CA GLU A 125 5.88 -10.95 11.30
C GLU A 125 4.62 -10.09 11.36
N VAL A 126 3.42 -10.68 11.30
CA VAL A 126 2.15 -9.94 11.51
C VAL A 126 2.14 -9.23 12.88
N ARG A 127 2.55 -9.92 13.95
CA ARG A 127 2.66 -9.29 15.27
C ARG A 127 3.72 -8.19 15.33
N MET A 128 4.86 -8.40 14.67
CA MET A 128 5.92 -7.40 14.56
C MET A 128 5.40 -6.13 13.85
N ILE A 129 4.78 -6.29 12.68
CA ILE A 129 4.23 -5.18 11.89
C ILE A 129 3.21 -4.38 12.72
N ARG A 130 2.29 -5.07 13.40
CA ARG A 130 1.31 -4.43 14.29
C ARG A 130 2.00 -3.65 15.41
N THR A 131 3.02 -4.21 16.04
CA THR A 131 3.79 -3.55 17.11
C THR A 131 4.54 -2.32 16.60
N MET A 132 4.96 -2.33 15.34
CA MET A 132 5.62 -1.22 14.67
C MET A 132 4.65 -0.16 14.11
N GLY A 133 3.35 -0.31 14.33
CA GLY A 133 2.32 0.65 13.94
C GLY A 133 1.79 0.50 12.51
N GLY A 134 2.00 -0.64 11.87
CA GLY A 134 1.40 -0.93 10.56
C GLY A 134 -0.04 -1.41 10.68
N ASP A 135 -0.94 -0.83 9.88
CA ASP A 135 -2.36 -1.19 9.79
C ASP A 135 -2.65 -2.15 8.63
N ALA A 136 -1.89 -2.04 7.55
CA ALA A 136 -1.95 -2.95 6.42
C ALA A 136 -0.55 -3.25 5.91
N VAL A 137 -0.36 -4.40 5.26
CA VAL A 137 0.94 -4.85 4.73
C VAL A 137 0.83 -5.19 3.25
N GLY A 138 1.89 -4.87 2.50
CA GLY A 138 1.99 -5.30 1.10
C GLY A 138 3.38 -5.08 0.51
N MET A 139 3.50 -5.44 -0.77
CA MET A 139 4.81 -5.62 -1.43
C MET A 139 5.05 -4.60 -2.57
N SER A 140 4.45 -3.40 -2.45
CA SER A 140 4.49 -2.38 -3.52
C SER A 140 4.32 -0.96 -2.98
N THR A 141 4.08 0.01 -3.87
CA THR A 141 3.58 1.37 -3.59
C THR A 141 4.59 2.31 -2.94
N VAL A 142 5.21 1.92 -1.82
CA VAL A 142 6.09 2.83 -1.07
C VAL A 142 7.31 3.32 -1.87
N PRO A 143 8.02 2.48 -2.64
CA PRO A 143 9.09 2.97 -3.51
C PRO A 143 8.60 4.00 -4.53
N GLU A 144 7.41 3.79 -5.09
CA GLU A 144 6.79 4.70 -6.06
C GLU A 144 6.41 6.03 -5.39
N VAL A 145 5.82 5.99 -4.18
CA VAL A 145 5.49 7.18 -3.38
C VAL A 145 6.75 7.99 -3.07
N ILE A 146 7.82 7.34 -2.63
CA ILE A 146 9.10 7.99 -2.34
C ILE A 146 9.62 8.74 -3.56
N VAL A 147 9.63 8.10 -4.74
CA VAL A 147 10.12 8.72 -5.97
C VAL A 147 9.15 9.80 -6.47
N ALA A 148 7.85 9.61 -6.32
CA ALA A 148 6.84 10.64 -6.64
C ALA A 148 7.07 11.91 -5.81
N ARG A 149 7.22 11.77 -4.50
CA ARG A 149 7.51 12.90 -3.60
C ARG A 149 8.85 13.56 -3.91
N HIS A 150 9.89 12.76 -4.18
CA HIS A 150 11.20 13.28 -4.61
C HIS A 150 11.09 14.10 -5.91
N SER A 151 10.21 13.70 -6.82
CA SER A 151 9.93 14.40 -8.09
C SER A 151 8.91 15.56 -7.95
N GLY A 152 8.44 15.85 -6.74
CA GLY A 152 7.50 16.94 -6.47
C GLY A 152 6.05 16.65 -6.85
N LEU A 153 5.65 15.38 -7.00
CA LEU A 153 4.26 15.00 -7.23
C LEU A 153 3.47 14.99 -5.91
N ARG A 154 2.20 15.36 -6.00
CA ARG A 154 1.21 15.09 -4.94
C ARG A 154 0.79 13.62 -5.02
N VAL A 155 0.54 12.98 -3.88
CA VAL A 155 0.22 11.55 -3.84
C VAL A 155 -1.08 11.30 -3.06
N LEU A 156 -1.99 10.56 -3.69
CA LEU A 156 -3.11 9.88 -3.06
C LEU A 156 -2.89 8.37 -3.19
N ALA A 157 -2.88 7.65 -2.08
CA ALA A 157 -2.68 6.21 -2.09
C ALA A 157 -3.82 5.48 -1.35
N LEU A 158 -4.23 4.35 -1.92
CA LEU A 158 -5.36 3.56 -1.44
C LEU A 158 -5.00 2.08 -1.44
N SER A 159 -5.26 1.41 -0.33
CA SER A 159 -5.20 -0.05 -0.21
C SER A 159 -6.59 -0.65 -0.21
N LEU A 160 -6.78 -1.73 -0.95
CA LEU A 160 -7.89 -2.64 -0.74
C LEU A 160 -7.41 -3.73 0.22
N ILE A 161 -8.11 -3.91 1.33
CA ILE A 161 -7.84 -4.99 2.27
C ILE A 161 -8.42 -6.29 1.69
N THR A 162 -7.54 -7.23 1.37
CA THR A 162 -7.95 -8.45 0.65
C THR A 162 -8.08 -9.66 1.56
N ASN A 163 -7.41 -9.65 2.69
CA ASN A 163 -7.41 -10.72 3.69
C ASN A 163 -6.99 -10.16 5.06
N LYS A 164 -7.23 -10.91 6.11
CA LYS A 164 -6.74 -10.56 7.47
C LYS A 164 -5.42 -11.26 7.76
N GLY A 165 -4.45 -10.55 8.25
CA GLY A 165 -3.18 -11.09 8.71
C GLY A 165 -3.34 -11.92 9.99
N LEU A 166 -2.86 -13.15 9.98
CA LEU A 166 -2.92 -14.06 11.12
C LEU A 166 -1.82 -13.71 12.15
N GLY A 167 -2.20 -13.02 13.23
CA GLY A 167 -1.28 -12.63 14.31
C GLY A 167 -1.25 -13.58 15.52
N ASP A 168 -2.19 -14.50 15.65
CA ASP A 168 -2.25 -15.43 16.77
C ASP A 168 -1.04 -16.36 16.81
N ARG A 169 -0.61 -16.76 18.00
CA ARG A 169 0.42 -17.80 18.12
C ARG A 169 -0.09 -19.12 17.56
N PRO A 170 0.76 -19.89 16.87
CA PRO A 170 0.37 -21.25 16.47
C PRO A 170 0.07 -22.10 17.70
N PRO A 171 -0.77 -23.15 17.56
CA PRO A 171 -1.00 -24.09 18.64
C PRO A 171 0.32 -24.68 19.16
N SER A 172 0.37 -24.96 20.46
CA SER A 172 1.53 -25.62 21.05
C SER A 172 1.60 -27.08 20.61
N ALA A 173 2.77 -27.52 20.18
CA ALA A 173 3.01 -28.94 19.87
C ALA A 173 2.94 -29.89 21.10
N TYR A 174 2.95 -29.34 22.31
CA TYR A 174 2.79 -30.12 23.55
C TYR A 174 1.35 -30.51 23.82
N PHE A 175 0.36 -29.89 23.17
CA PHE A 175 -1.05 -30.14 23.43
C PHE A 175 -1.80 -30.41 22.12
N PRO A 176 -2.70 -31.41 22.08
CA PRO A 176 -3.55 -31.63 20.93
C PRO A 176 -4.36 -30.41 20.61
N SER A 177 -4.41 -30.06 19.33
CA SER A 177 -5.22 -28.94 18.83
C SER A 177 -6.08 -29.43 17.66
N SER A 178 -7.36 -29.05 17.67
CA SER A 178 -8.27 -29.26 16.54
C SER A 178 -8.20 -28.14 15.50
N LYS A 179 -7.47 -27.05 15.78
CA LYS A 179 -7.34 -25.93 14.83
C LYS A 179 -6.35 -26.30 13.75
N SER A 180 -6.78 -26.19 12.50
CA SER A 180 -5.87 -26.26 11.35
C SER A 180 -4.93 -25.06 11.34
N LEU A 181 -3.66 -25.29 11.01
CA LEU A 181 -2.70 -24.20 10.76
C LEU A 181 -2.97 -23.48 9.45
N GLU A 182 -3.74 -24.08 8.56
CA GLU A 182 -4.11 -23.55 7.24
C GLU A 182 -5.30 -22.60 7.31
N GLU A 183 -6.09 -22.65 8.39
CA GLU A 183 -7.25 -21.80 8.56
C GLU A 183 -6.86 -20.30 8.58
N GLY A 184 -7.42 -19.55 7.64
CA GLY A 184 -7.15 -18.11 7.48
C GLY A 184 -5.83 -17.76 6.80
N MET A 185 -5.13 -18.72 6.20
CA MET A 185 -3.97 -18.41 5.36
C MET A 185 -4.39 -17.59 4.14
N ALA A 186 -3.64 -16.51 3.86
CA ALA A 186 -3.84 -15.72 2.66
C ALA A 186 -3.60 -16.58 1.40
N ASN A 187 -4.49 -16.44 0.41
CA ASN A 187 -4.28 -17.06 -0.89
C ASN A 187 -4.57 -16.04 -2.02
N HIS A 188 -3.93 -16.26 -3.16
CA HIS A 188 -3.99 -15.32 -4.28
C HIS A 188 -5.40 -15.24 -4.92
N GLU A 189 -6.18 -16.30 -4.88
CA GLU A 189 -7.54 -16.33 -5.45
C GLU A 189 -8.49 -15.42 -4.65
N GLU A 190 -8.41 -15.45 -3.32
CA GLU A 190 -9.19 -14.56 -2.44
C GLU A 190 -8.83 -13.09 -2.66
N VAL A 191 -7.54 -12.81 -2.87
CA VAL A 191 -7.06 -11.45 -3.21
C VAL A 191 -7.69 -10.96 -4.51
N LEU A 192 -7.71 -11.79 -5.57
CA LEU A 192 -8.31 -11.45 -6.85
C LEU A 192 -9.83 -11.26 -6.76
N GLN A 193 -10.53 -12.10 -6.00
CA GLN A 193 -11.98 -12.01 -5.81
C GLN A 193 -12.35 -10.71 -5.08
N SER A 194 -11.70 -10.41 -3.97
CA SER A 194 -11.90 -9.17 -3.21
C SER A 194 -11.65 -7.93 -4.08
N ALA A 195 -10.59 -7.95 -4.90
CA ALA A 195 -10.27 -6.86 -5.81
C ALA A 195 -11.38 -6.63 -6.86
N LYS A 196 -11.95 -7.69 -7.40
CA LYS A 196 -13.04 -7.62 -8.38
C LYS A 196 -14.33 -7.04 -7.77
N GLU A 197 -14.66 -7.42 -6.55
CA GLU A 197 -15.84 -6.95 -5.82
C GLU A 197 -15.75 -5.46 -5.45
N ALA A 198 -14.56 -4.98 -5.07
CA ALA A 198 -14.35 -3.58 -4.72
C ALA A 198 -14.13 -2.65 -5.92
N SER A 199 -13.85 -3.20 -7.11
CA SER A 199 -13.37 -2.43 -8.26
C SER A 199 -14.29 -1.29 -8.68
N ARG A 200 -15.61 -1.48 -8.63
CA ARG A 200 -16.59 -0.44 -9.03
C ARG A 200 -16.54 0.76 -8.11
N ASP A 201 -16.57 0.54 -6.79
CA ASP A 201 -16.54 1.61 -5.80
C ASP A 201 -15.25 2.42 -5.95
N VAL A 202 -14.11 1.73 -5.99
CA VAL A 202 -12.78 2.33 -6.13
C VAL A 202 -12.69 3.16 -7.41
N GLN A 203 -13.11 2.60 -8.55
CA GLN A 203 -13.08 3.30 -9.84
C GLN A 203 -13.98 4.55 -9.83
N SER A 204 -15.19 4.44 -9.28
CA SER A 204 -16.14 5.56 -9.22
C SER A 204 -15.61 6.72 -8.37
N ILE A 205 -15.06 6.41 -7.19
CA ILE A 205 -14.53 7.44 -6.28
C ILE A 205 -13.29 8.09 -6.89
N ILE A 206 -12.36 7.29 -7.44
CA ILE A 206 -11.14 7.81 -8.09
C ILE A 206 -11.51 8.70 -9.28
N ALA A 207 -12.44 8.27 -10.14
CA ALA A 207 -12.86 9.07 -11.29
C ALA A 207 -13.49 10.40 -10.84
N ALA A 208 -14.36 10.40 -9.83
CA ALA A 208 -14.93 11.62 -9.27
C ALA A 208 -13.86 12.52 -8.64
N THR A 209 -12.87 11.94 -7.97
CA THR A 209 -11.75 12.67 -7.36
C THR A 209 -10.89 13.32 -8.44
N ILE A 210 -10.53 12.60 -9.50
CA ILE A 210 -9.68 13.13 -10.59
C ILE A 210 -10.36 14.26 -11.35
N ASN A 211 -11.68 14.17 -11.54
CA ASN A 211 -12.44 15.21 -12.27
C ASN A 211 -12.49 16.57 -11.54
N GLU A 212 -12.05 16.64 -10.28
CA GLU A 212 -11.95 17.88 -9.50
C GLU A 212 -10.50 18.35 -9.26
N LEU A 213 -9.51 17.70 -9.87
CA LEU A 213 -8.10 18.12 -9.80
C LEU A 213 -7.76 19.13 -10.88
#